data_4bf05a992582050b45b5da59708009d4
#
_entry.id   4bf05a992582050b45b5da59708009d4
#
_cell.length_a   1.000
_cell.length_b   1.000
_cell.length_c   1.000
_cell.angle_alpha   90.00
_cell.angle_beta   90.00
_cell.angle_gamma   90.00
#
_symmetry.space_group_name_H-M   'P 1'
#
loop_
_entity.id
_entity.type
_entity.pdbx_description
1 polymer ?
#
loop_
_entity_poly.entity_id
_entity_poly.type
_entity_poly.pdbx_seq_one_letter_code
_entity_poly.pdbx_strand_id
1 'polypeptide(L)'
;RAGHGIDRAEKPGLVDDEGIERDLSPWLQDLDASALEPAVLAQLSARSPSGLPRLPPDRRIGACVPNGGKIICVGLNYADHAREAGMAIPTEPVLFMKACRPSGPTDPIQMPPGHSKVDWEIELAVIIGREAICVSESEAHQHVAGYSTFIDMSERSFQLERGGQWVKGKSFPGFAPIGPWLVTPDSMEDPAALDLWLDVNGERV
;
A
#
# COMPACT_ATOMS: atom_id res chain seq x y z
N ARG A 1 11.05 -1.78 1.57
CA ARG A 1 12.27 -1.50 0.77
C ARG A 1 13.04 -0.33 1.38
N ALA A 2 14.35 -0.41 1.40
CA ALA A 2 15.21 0.61 1.96
C ALA A 2 16.09 1.21 0.85
N GLY A 3 16.15 2.52 0.77
CA GLY A 3 16.99 3.25 -0.19
C GLY A 3 18.11 4.02 0.48
N HIS A 4 19.26 4.08 -0.17
CA HIS A 4 20.41 4.84 0.26
C HIS A 4 20.84 5.86 -0.78
N GLY A 5 21.11 7.08 -0.32
CA GLY A 5 21.87 8.08 -1.04
C GLY A 5 21.21 8.67 -2.29
N ILE A 6 22.03 9.37 -3.06
CA ILE A 6 21.63 10.15 -4.24
C ILE A 6 21.10 9.27 -5.38
N ASP A 7 21.51 8.01 -5.43
CA ASP A 7 21.15 7.09 -6.54
C ASP A 7 19.76 6.46 -6.41
N ARG A 8 19.02 6.70 -5.32
CA ARG A 8 17.68 6.13 -5.06
C ARG A 8 17.59 4.61 -5.31
N ALA A 9 18.70 3.89 -5.31
CA ALA A 9 18.71 2.45 -5.42
C ALA A 9 18.06 1.86 -4.16
N GLU A 10 16.90 1.26 -4.33
CA GLU A 10 16.17 0.62 -3.24
C GLU A 10 16.52 -0.86 -3.19
N LYS A 11 16.54 -1.40 -1.98
CA LYS A 11 16.81 -2.81 -1.70
C LYS A 11 15.66 -3.41 -0.92
N PRO A 12 15.38 -4.71 -1.08
CA PRO A 12 14.42 -5.40 -0.25
C PRO A 12 14.94 -5.48 1.20
N GLY A 13 14.04 -5.31 2.16
CA GLY A 13 14.34 -5.43 3.58
C GLY A 13 13.23 -6.16 4.30
N LEU A 14 13.53 -6.69 5.47
CA LEU A 14 12.56 -7.24 6.41
C LEU A 14 12.79 -6.68 7.82
N VAL A 15 11.77 -6.78 8.65
CA VAL A 15 11.87 -6.60 10.09
C VAL A 15 11.82 -7.99 10.72
N ASP A 16 12.82 -8.35 11.52
CA ASP A 16 12.84 -9.64 12.21
C ASP A 16 12.03 -9.61 13.53
N ASP A 17 11.91 -10.75 14.20
CA ASP A 17 11.14 -10.91 15.44
C ASP A 17 11.68 -10.06 16.61
N GLU A 18 12.91 -9.57 16.51
CA GLU A 18 13.53 -8.65 17.46
C GLU A 18 13.28 -7.18 17.10
N GLY A 19 12.55 -6.91 16.02
CA GLY A 19 12.31 -5.57 15.47
C GLY A 19 13.52 -4.98 14.74
N ILE A 20 14.51 -5.80 14.37
CA ILE A 20 15.70 -5.37 13.67
C ILE A 20 15.44 -5.41 12.16
N GLU A 21 15.74 -4.30 11.52
CA GLU A 21 15.60 -4.18 10.08
C GLU A 21 16.84 -4.70 9.36
N ARG A 22 16.62 -5.64 8.44
CA ARG A 22 17.69 -6.37 7.75
C ARG A 22 17.60 -6.26 6.24
N ASP A 23 18.75 -6.26 5.59
CA ASP A 23 18.90 -6.27 4.13
C ASP A 23 18.63 -7.68 3.59
N LEU A 24 17.58 -7.83 2.80
CA LEU A 24 17.22 -9.09 2.14
C LEU A 24 17.98 -9.33 0.81
N SER A 25 18.80 -8.40 0.34
CA SER A 25 19.49 -8.53 -0.96
C SER A 25 20.31 -9.81 -1.11
N PRO A 26 20.85 -10.45 -0.04
CA PRO A 26 21.49 -11.75 -0.18
C PRO A 26 20.54 -12.90 -0.56
N TRP A 27 19.23 -12.73 -0.36
CA TRP A 27 18.25 -13.78 -0.61
C TRP A 27 17.38 -13.53 -1.81
N LEU A 28 17.09 -12.26 -2.13
CA LEU A 28 16.28 -11.89 -3.28
C LEU A 28 16.68 -10.51 -3.81
N GLN A 29 16.46 -10.30 -5.09
CA GLN A 29 16.86 -9.07 -5.76
C GLN A 29 15.92 -7.89 -5.43
N ASP A 30 14.62 -8.14 -5.38
CA ASP A 30 13.59 -7.13 -5.09
C ASP A 30 12.30 -7.78 -4.57
N LEU A 31 11.39 -6.98 -4.00
CA LEU A 31 10.03 -7.37 -3.64
C LEU A 31 9.07 -7.14 -4.83
N ASP A 32 9.37 -7.78 -5.94
CA ASP A 32 8.54 -7.77 -7.13
C ASP A 32 7.46 -8.88 -7.11
N ALA A 33 6.68 -9.01 -8.18
CA ALA A 33 5.64 -10.01 -8.28
C ALA A 33 6.14 -11.45 -8.06
N SER A 34 7.37 -11.76 -8.47
CA SER A 34 7.95 -13.10 -8.29
C SER A 34 8.31 -13.40 -6.85
N ALA A 35 8.75 -12.39 -6.10
CA ALA A 35 9.04 -12.50 -4.68
C ALA A 35 7.78 -12.64 -3.81
N LEU A 36 6.64 -12.15 -4.30
CA LEU A 36 5.36 -12.18 -3.60
C LEU A 36 4.56 -13.47 -3.81
N GLU A 37 5.04 -14.38 -4.64
CA GLU A 37 4.43 -15.70 -4.79
C GLU A 37 4.40 -16.45 -3.44
N PRO A 38 3.27 -17.07 -3.05
CA PRO A 38 3.14 -17.74 -1.74
C PRO A 38 4.24 -18.76 -1.45
N ALA A 39 4.70 -19.48 -2.46
CA ALA A 39 5.77 -20.45 -2.31
C ALA A 39 7.13 -19.79 -1.98
N VAL A 40 7.40 -18.60 -2.53
CA VAL A 40 8.62 -17.83 -2.25
C VAL A 40 8.55 -17.23 -0.86
N LEU A 41 7.41 -16.64 -0.48
CA LEU A 41 7.20 -16.13 0.88
C LEU A 41 7.38 -17.23 1.93
N ALA A 42 6.82 -18.43 1.71
CA ALA A 42 7.02 -19.57 2.60
C ALA A 42 8.48 -20.01 2.69
N GLN A 43 9.25 -19.94 1.60
CA GLN A 43 10.69 -20.22 1.63
C GLN A 43 11.49 -19.15 2.39
N LEU A 44 11.08 -17.90 2.30
CA LEU A 44 11.71 -16.80 3.05
C LEU A 44 11.42 -16.92 4.54
N SER A 45 10.18 -17.19 4.93
CA SER A 45 9.78 -17.35 6.34
C SER A 45 10.44 -18.55 7.03
N ALA A 46 10.82 -19.58 6.27
CA ALA A 46 11.55 -20.73 6.80
C ALA A 46 13.03 -20.46 7.12
N ARG A 47 13.54 -19.27 6.77
CA ARG A 47 14.95 -18.91 6.99
C ARG A 47 15.11 -18.02 8.21
N SER A 48 16.19 -18.25 8.98
CA SER A 48 16.56 -17.33 10.07
C SER A 48 17.21 -16.06 9.51
N PRO A 49 16.63 -14.88 9.77
CA PRO A 49 17.19 -13.62 9.27
C PRO A 49 18.40 -13.12 10.08
N SER A 50 18.76 -13.77 11.18
CA SER A 50 19.78 -13.29 12.13
C SER A 50 21.18 -13.04 11.51
N GLY A 51 21.51 -13.78 10.43
CA GLY A 51 22.75 -13.62 9.69
C GLY A 51 22.75 -12.51 8.61
N LEU A 52 21.61 -11.87 8.37
CA LEU A 52 21.52 -10.80 7.37
C LEU A 52 22.09 -9.48 7.90
N PRO A 53 22.70 -8.66 7.02
CA PRO A 53 23.16 -7.33 7.40
C PRO A 53 22.02 -6.46 7.94
N ARG A 54 22.32 -5.65 8.94
CA ARG A 54 21.37 -4.63 9.41
C ARG A 54 21.29 -3.49 8.40
N LEU A 55 20.09 -2.97 8.22
CA LEU A 55 19.88 -1.76 7.45
C LEU A 55 20.27 -0.53 8.27
N PRO A 56 20.83 0.53 7.65
CA PRO A 56 21.13 1.78 8.36
C PRO A 56 19.86 2.46 8.87
N PRO A 57 19.91 3.12 10.05
CA PRO A 57 18.73 3.68 10.70
C PRO A 57 18.11 4.88 9.93
N ASP A 58 18.94 5.72 9.31
CA ASP A 58 18.50 7.00 8.70
C ASP A 58 18.25 6.88 7.19
N ARG A 59 17.79 5.74 6.73
CA ARG A 59 17.50 5.52 5.33
C ARG A 59 16.09 5.97 4.94
N ARG A 60 15.90 6.36 3.71
CA ARG A 60 14.56 6.48 3.12
C ARG A 60 13.91 5.09 3.01
N ILE A 61 12.66 4.99 3.35
CA ILE A 61 11.83 3.80 3.10
C ILE A 61 11.06 4.05 1.80
N GLY A 62 11.27 3.19 0.80
CA GLY A 62 10.52 3.20 -0.45
C GLY A 62 9.18 2.49 -0.30
N ALA A 63 8.39 2.47 -1.37
CA ALA A 63 7.15 1.69 -1.41
C ALA A 63 7.43 0.21 -1.10
N CYS A 64 6.66 -0.38 -0.19
CA CYS A 64 6.85 -1.80 0.17
C CYS A 64 6.59 -2.74 -1.02
N VAL A 65 5.76 -2.31 -1.99
CA VAL A 65 5.54 -2.98 -3.28
C VAL A 65 5.81 -1.98 -4.41
N PRO A 66 6.99 -2.01 -5.04
CA PRO A 66 7.43 -0.93 -5.94
C PRO A 66 6.77 -0.90 -7.31
N ASN A 67 6.42 -2.06 -7.83
CA ASN A 67 5.96 -2.26 -9.20
C ASN A 67 4.63 -3.03 -9.25
N GLY A 68 3.67 -2.66 -8.40
CA GLY A 68 2.31 -3.14 -8.52
C GLY A 68 1.77 -2.79 -9.92
N GLY A 69 1.30 -3.78 -10.66
CA GLY A 69 0.82 -3.56 -12.03
C GLY A 69 -0.39 -2.64 -12.10
N LYS A 70 -1.28 -2.73 -11.13
CA LYS A 70 -2.51 -1.92 -11.04
C LYS A 70 -2.79 -1.59 -9.58
N ILE A 71 -3.28 -0.38 -9.33
CA ILE A 71 -3.89 0.01 -8.06
C ILE A 71 -5.38 0.14 -8.34
N ILE A 72 -6.15 -0.82 -7.86
CA ILE A 72 -7.61 -0.83 -7.97
C ILE A 72 -8.15 -0.49 -6.59
N CYS A 73 -9.02 0.49 -6.52
CA CYS A 73 -9.61 0.98 -5.28
C CYS A 73 -11.10 0.65 -5.25
N VAL A 74 -11.60 0.41 -4.03
CA VAL A 74 -13.04 0.18 -3.77
C VAL A 74 -13.56 1.38 -2.99
N GLY A 75 -14.28 2.26 -3.67
CA GLY A 75 -14.86 3.46 -3.05
C GLY A 75 -16.03 3.14 -2.14
N LEU A 76 -16.24 3.98 -1.10
CA LEU A 76 -17.30 3.82 -0.11
C LEU A 76 -17.33 2.44 0.56
N ASN A 77 -16.17 1.82 0.72
CA ASN A 77 -16.03 0.46 1.25
C ASN A 77 -16.10 0.39 2.79
N TYR A 78 -16.17 1.55 3.45
CA TYR A 78 -16.38 1.67 4.90
C TYR A 78 -17.73 2.31 5.17
N ALA A 79 -18.56 1.64 5.99
CA ALA A 79 -19.91 2.11 6.31
C ALA A 79 -19.91 3.49 7.00
N ASP A 80 -18.87 3.79 7.78
CA ASP A 80 -18.70 5.07 8.46
C ASP A 80 -18.44 6.17 7.44
N HIS A 81 -17.55 5.92 6.47
CA HIS A 81 -17.27 6.86 5.40
C HIS A 81 -18.52 7.15 4.52
N ALA A 82 -19.32 6.14 4.20
CA ALA A 82 -20.57 6.34 3.45
C ALA A 82 -21.54 7.23 4.24
N ARG A 83 -21.66 7.05 5.56
CA ARG A 83 -22.50 7.87 6.45
C ARG A 83 -22.00 9.32 6.55
N GLU A 84 -20.70 9.52 6.71
CA GLU A 84 -20.06 10.83 6.74
C GLU A 84 -20.27 11.61 5.44
N ALA A 85 -20.12 10.94 4.31
CA ALA A 85 -20.37 11.51 2.98
C ALA A 85 -21.86 11.72 2.66
N GLY A 86 -22.77 11.30 3.54
CA GLY A 86 -24.23 11.36 3.30
C GLY A 86 -24.70 10.48 2.15
N MET A 87 -23.95 9.42 1.82
CA MET A 87 -24.23 8.51 0.71
C MET A 87 -24.79 7.18 1.22
N ALA A 88 -25.62 6.56 0.39
CA ALA A 88 -26.08 5.21 0.65
C ALA A 88 -24.91 4.21 0.53
N ILE A 89 -24.93 3.15 1.36
CA ILE A 89 -23.97 2.06 1.23
C ILE A 89 -24.19 1.39 -0.13
N PRO A 90 -23.15 1.29 -0.99
CA PRO A 90 -23.28 0.68 -2.30
C PRO A 90 -23.69 -0.80 -2.21
N THR A 91 -24.51 -1.25 -3.15
CA THR A 91 -24.90 -2.66 -3.28
C THR A 91 -23.91 -3.48 -4.08
N GLU A 92 -23.02 -2.83 -4.81
CA GLU A 92 -21.91 -3.40 -5.56
C GLU A 92 -20.64 -2.57 -5.32
N PRO A 93 -19.44 -3.14 -5.41
CA PRO A 93 -18.19 -2.39 -5.25
C PRO A 93 -18.07 -1.24 -6.26
N VAL A 94 -17.84 -0.03 -5.76
CA VAL A 94 -17.54 1.15 -6.59
C VAL A 94 -16.06 1.12 -6.94
N LEU A 95 -15.74 0.65 -8.15
CA LEU A 95 -14.36 0.48 -8.55
C LEU A 95 -13.80 1.71 -9.27
N PHE A 96 -12.59 2.10 -8.89
CA PHE A 96 -11.78 3.07 -9.62
C PHE A 96 -10.30 2.68 -9.57
N MET A 97 -9.46 3.44 -10.24
CA MET A 97 -8.03 3.15 -10.33
C MET A 97 -7.20 4.38 -9.96
N LYS A 98 -6.01 4.11 -9.46
CA LYS A 98 -4.93 5.11 -9.39
C LYS A 98 -3.90 4.77 -10.48
N ALA A 99 -3.78 5.66 -11.46
CA ALA A 99 -2.87 5.50 -12.59
C ALA A 99 -1.44 6.02 -12.28
N CYS A 100 -1.15 6.33 -11.03
CA CYS A 100 0.18 6.69 -10.56
C CYS A 100 0.92 5.46 -9.99
N ARG A 101 2.23 5.59 -9.85
CA ARG A 101 3.05 4.57 -9.19
C ARG A 101 2.96 4.70 -7.66
N PRO A 102 3.07 3.60 -6.91
CA PRO A 102 3.27 3.66 -5.47
C PRO A 102 4.49 4.49 -5.10
N SER A 103 4.39 5.25 -4.02
CA SER A 103 5.49 6.01 -3.42
C SER A 103 5.80 5.50 -2.02
N GLY A 104 6.97 5.83 -1.50
CA GLY A 104 7.33 5.49 -0.13
C GLY A 104 6.45 6.24 0.89
N PRO A 105 6.30 5.69 2.11
CA PRO A 105 5.38 6.22 3.12
C PRO A 105 5.76 7.63 3.62
N THR A 106 7.00 8.03 3.45
CA THR A 106 7.52 9.35 3.87
C THR A 106 7.99 10.22 2.70
N ASP A 107 7.68 9.80 1.47
CA ASP A 107 8.03 10.60 0.30
C ASP A 107 7.18 11.88 0.25
N PRO A 108 7.76 13.01 -0.16
CA PRO A 108 7.00 14.25 -0.31
C PRO A 108 5.99 14.13 -1.44
N ILE A 109 4.78 14.62 -1.19
CA ILE A 109 3.71 14.68 -2.18
C ILE A 109 3.70 16.07 -2.80
N GLN A 110 3.88 16.15 -4.11
CA GLN A 110 3.80 17.42 -4.82
C GLN A 110 2.35 17.78 -5.11
N MET A 111 1.96 18.98 -4.71
CA MET A 111 0.63 19.50 -5.03
C MET A 111 0.50 19.71 -6.54
N PRO A 112 -0.54 19.17 -7.20
CA PRO A 112 -0.71 19.31 -8.64
C PRO A 112 -1.04 20.75 -9.02
N PRO A 113 -0.62 21.23 -10.21
CA PRO A 113 -0.99 22.55 -10.68
C PRO A 113 -2.52 22.75 -10.74
N GLY A 114 -3.01 23.86 -10.22
CA GLY A 114 -4.43 24.17 -10.16
C GLY A 114 -5.23 23.36 -9.13
N HIS A 115 -4.53 22.78 -8.15
CA HIS A 115 -5.16 22.16 -6.98
C HIS A 115 -5.93 23.19 -6.15
N SER A 116 -6.99 22.76 -5.51
CA SER A 116 -7.77 23.58 -4.60
C SER A 116 -8.36 22.80 -3.42
N LYS A 117 -8.48 21.49 -3.56
CA LYS A 117 -9.17 20.61 -2.60
C LYS A 117 -8.41 19.29 -2.46
N VAL A 118 -7.11 19.38 -2.12
CA VAL A 118 -6.31 18.18 -1.82
C VAL A 118 -6.70 17.63 -0.47
N ASP A 119 -6.91 16.33 -0.41
CA ASP A 119 -7.43 15.61 0.72
C ASP A 119 -6.73 14.26 0.89
N TRP A 120 -6.89 13.63 2.02
CA TRP A 120 -6.30 12.34 2.40
C TRP A 120 -7.39 11.32 2.72
N GLU A 121 -7.09 10.06 2.49
CA GLU A 121 -7.92 8.93 2.91
C GLU A 121 -6.99 7.83 3.41
N ILE A 122 -7.14 7.43 4.68
CA ILE A 122 -6.42 6.26 5.21
C ILE A 122 -7.10 4.99 4.72
N GLU A 123 -6.32 4.04 4.20
CA GLU A 123 -6.82 2.83 3.58
C GLU A 123 -6.01 1.59 3.97
N LEU A 124 -6.64 0.44 3.87
CA LEU A 124 -5.98 -0.86 3.89
C LEU A 124 -5.67 -1.30 2.46
N ALA A 125 -4.39 -1.43 2.12
CA ALA A 125 -3.97 -2.04 0.87
C ALA A 125 -3.92 -3.56 1.02
N VAL A 126 -4.56 -4.27 0.09
CA VAL A 126 -4.46 -5.72 -0.07
C VAL A 126 -3.54 -6.00 -1.26
N ILE A 127 -2.41 -6.63 -1.02
CA ILE A 127 -1.42 -6.92 -2.05
C ILE A 127 -1.66 -8.31 -2.61
N ILE A 128 -1.96 -8.39 -3.90
CA ILE A 128 -2.17 -9.65 -4.62
C ILE A 128 -0.81 -10.19 -5.05
N GLY A 129 -0.45 -11.39 -4.58
CA GLY A 129 0.82 -12.06 -4.86
C GLY A 129 0.73 -13.17 -5.89
N ARG A 130 -0.47 -13.59 -6.24
CA ARG A 130 -0.70 -14.66 -7.21
C ARG A 130 -1.84 -14.28 -8.15
N GLU A 131 -1.71 -14.66 -9.41
CA GLU A 131 -2.76 -14.43 -10.40
C GLU A 131 -4.12 -14.99 -9.94
N ALA A 132 -5.17 -14.19 -10.08
CA ALA A 132 -6.54 -14.54 -9.72
C ALA A 132 -7.47 -14.24 -10.91
N ILE A 133 -8.00 -15.27 -11.52
CA ILE A 133 -8.95 -15.18 -12.65
C ILE A 133 -10.19 -16.01 -12.31
N CYS A 134 -11.32 -15.35 -12.18
CA CYS A 134 -12.61 -16.00 -11.90
C CYS A 134 -12.58 -16.93 -10.67
N VAL A 135 -11.85 -16.55 -9.64
CA VAL A 135 -11.75 -17.31 -8.39
C VAL A 135 -13.02 -17.12 -7.55
N SER A 136 -13.38 -18.11 -6.75
CA SER A 136 -14.48 -17.99 -5.81
C SER A 136 -14.11 -17.05 -4.64
N GLU A 137 -15.12 -16.48 -3.99
CA GLU A 137 -14.93 -15.65 -2.81
C GLU A 137 -14.15 -16.39 -1.69
N SER A 138 -14.48 -17.67 -1.48
CA SER A 138 -13.81 -18.51 -0.47
C SER A 138 -12.33 -18.81 -0.78
N GLU A 139 -11.92 -18.69 -2.03
CA GLU A 139 -10.54 -18.91 -2.47
C GLU A 139 -9.74 -17.61 -2.61
N ALA A 140 -10.41 -16.46 -2.66
CA ALA A 140 -9.76 -15.16 -2.93
C ALA A 140 -8.61 -14.84 -1.98
N HIS A 141 -8.73 -15.19 -0.69
CA HIS A 141 -7.69 -14.97 0.33
C HIS A 141 -6.38 -15.70 0.03
N GLN A 142 -6.40 -16.83 -0.72
CA GLN A 142 -5.20 -17.59 -1.09
C GLN A 142 -4.33 -16.86 -2.12
N HIS A 143 -4.83 -15.79 -2.71
CA HIS A 143 -4.12 -14.94 -3.67
C HIS A 143 -3.48 -13.71 -3.04
N VAL A 144 -3.70 -13.49 -1.74
CA VAL A 144 -3.16 -12.35 -0.99
C VAL A 144 -1.74 -12.65 -0.53
N ALA A 145 -0.79 -11.79 -0.90
CA ALA A 145 0.58 -11.83 -0.40
C ALA A 145 0.73 -11.11 0.96
N GLY A 146 -0.11 -10.13 1.21
CA GLY A 146 -0.09 -9.37 2.46
C GLY A 146 -0.89 -8.09 2.40
N TYR A 147 -0.74 -7.32 3.46
CA TYR A 147 -1.46 -6.08 3.72
C TYR A 147 -0.48 -4.94 4.03
N SER A 148 -0.91 -3.73 3.79
CA SER A 148 -0.13 -2.54 4.12
C SER A 148 -1.05 -1.35 4.38
N THR A 149 -0.56 -0.36 5.12
CA THR A 149 -1.20 0.94 5.17
C THR A 149 -1.04 1.65 3.84
N PHE A 150 -2.07 2.34 3.41
CA PHE A 150 -2.09 3.10 2.17
C PHE A 150 -2.76 4.46 2.40
N ILE A 151 -2.32 5.47 1.68
CA ILE A 151 -3.01 6.77 1.65
C ILE A 151 -3.54 7.00 0.24
N ASP A 152 -4.86 7.04 0.11
CA ASP A 152 -5.53 7.41 -1.14
C ASP A 152 -5.63 8.94 -1.26
N MET A 153 -4.50 9.58 -1.58
CA MET A 153 -4.48 11.02 -1.81
C MET A 153 -5.41 11.41 -2.93
N SER A 154 -6.20 12.45 -2.69
CA SER A 154 -7.27 12.88 -3.55
C SER A 154 -7.20 14.38 -3.80
N GLU A 155 -7.45 14.82 -5.02
CA GLU A 155 -7.78 16.20 -5.35
C GLU A 155 -9.26 16.25 -5.72
N ARG A 156 -10.11 16.68 -4.78
CA ARG A 156 -11.57 16.57 -4.86
C ARG A 156 -12.18 17.35 -6.01
N SER A 157 -11.63 18.51 -6.37
CA SER A 157 -12.15 19.28 -7.50
C SER A 157 -11.92 18.56 -8.84
N PHE A 158 -10.77 17.89 -8.99
CA PHE A 158 -10.48 17.07 -10.17
C PHE A 158 -11.30 15.78 -10.18
N GLN A 159 -11.51 15.18 -9.02
CA GLN A 159 -12.30 13.97 -8.87
C GLN A 159 -13.78 14.18 -9.21
N LEU A 160 -14.42 15.20 -8.64
CA LEU A 160 -15.86 15.33 -8.61
C LEU A 160 -16.41 16.43 -9.55
N GLU A 161 -15.65 17.53 -9.75
CA GLU A 161 -16.16 18.72 -10.42
C GLU A 161 -15.76 18.82 -11.91
N ARG A 162 -14.99 17.85 -12.41
CA ARG A 162 -14.47 17.84 -13.78
C ARG A 162 -14.94 16.63 -14.59
N GLY A 163 -16.26 16.42 -14.64
CA GLY A 163 -16.89 15.37 -15.44
C GLY A 163 -16.96 14.00 -14.77
N GLY A 164 -16.83 13.91 -13.44
CA GLY A 164 -17.14 12.71 -12.65
C GLY A 164 -16.18 11.53 -12.83
N GLN A 165 -15.03 11.73 -13.46
CA GLN A 165 -14.01 10.68 -13.64
C GLN A 165 -13.01 10.74 -12.48
N TRP A 166 -13.21 9.92 -11.46
CA TRP A 166 -12.43 9.94 -10.22
C TRP A 166 -10.93 9.80 -10.43
N VAL A 167 -10.51 9.02 -11.42
CA VAL A 167 -9.09 8.82 -11.74
C VAL A 167 -8.31 10.12 -11.92
N LYS A 168 -8.97 11.19 -12.38
CA LYS A 168 -8.33 12.51 -12.56
C LYS A 168 -7.84 13.13 -11.25
N GLY A 169 -8.59 12.94 -10.16
CA GLY A 169 -8.24 13.46 -8.84
C GLY A 169 -7.41 12.49 -8.01
N LYS A 170 -7.32 11.22 -8.42
CA LYS A 170 -6.71 10.13 -7.66
C LYS A 170 -5.31 9.73 -8.16
N SER A 171 -4.81 10.29 -9.28
CA SER A 171 -3.68 9.71 -10.01
C SER A 171 -2.50 10.66 -10.23
N PHE A 172 -2.39 11.75 -9.46
CA PHE A 172 -1.21 12.60 -9.55
C PHE A 172 0.05 11.89 -9.01
N PRO A 173 1.25 12.25 -9.49
CA PRO A 173 2.49 11.72 -8.97
C PRO A 173 2.59 11.88 -7.45
N GLY A 174 2.93 10.80 -6.74
CA GLY A 174 3.00 10.78 -5.29
C GLY A 174 1.66 10.55 -4.57
N PHE A 175 0.53 10.41 -5.28
CA PHE A 175 -0.80 10.22 -4.68
C PHE A 175 -1.08 8.78 -4.22
N ALA A 176 -0.07 7.92 -4.16
CA ALA A 176 -0.19 6.54 -3.71
C ALA A 176 0.91 6.14 -2.71
N PRO A 177 1.06 6.84 -1.56
CA PRO A 177 1.97 6.39 -0.51
C PRO A 177 1.53 5.03 0.04
N ILE A 178 2.48 4.08 0.14
CA ILE A 178 2.23 2.74 0.67
C ILE A 178 3.37 2.28 1.57
N GLY A 179 3.05 1.66 2.68
CA GLY A 179 4.02 1.14 3.63
C GLY A 179 3.76 1.60 5.07
N PRO A 180 4.76 1.51 5.96
CA PRO A 180 6.17 1.18 5.68
C PRO A 180 6.42 -0.30 5.37
N TRP A 181 5.55 -1.20 5.83
CA TRP A 181 5.73 -2.65 5.75
C TRP A 181 4.66 -3.31 4.89
N LEU A 182 5.03 -4.42 4.28
CA LEU A 182 4.09 -5.45 3.83
C LEU A 182 4.04 -6.49 4.96
N VAL A 183 2.85 -6.69 5.51
CA VAL A 183 2.57 -7.68 6.56
C VAL A 183 1.94 -8.89 5.92
N THR A 184 2.56 -10.05 6.04
CA THR A 184 2.06 -11.30 5.46
C THR A 184 0.84 -11.84 6.23
N PRO A 185 -0.05 -12.61 5.60
CA PRO A 185 -1.31 -13.06 6.23
C PRO A 185 -1.10 -13.90 7.51
N ASP A 186 0.00 -14.63 7.61
CA ASP A 186 0.36 -15.44 8.78
C ASP A 186 0.74 -14.59 10.02
N SER A 187 1.04 -13.32 9.82
CA SER A 187 1.33 -12.36 10.89
C SER A 187 0.10 -11.54 11.33
N MET A 188 -1.09 -11.87 10.82
CA MET A 188 -2.32 -11.13 11.05
C MET A 188 -3.49 -12.09 11.33
N GLU A 189 -4.21 -11.89 12.44
CA GLU A 189 -5.33 -12.77 12.80
C GLU A 189 -6.54 -12.54 11.89
N ASP A 190 -7.03 -11.30 11.82
CA ASP A 190 -8.19 -10.92 11.00
C ASP A 190 -8.01 -9.53 10.41
N PRO A 191 -7.77 -9.40 9.11
CA PRO A 191 -7.65 -8.10 8.48
C PRO A 191 -8.94 -7.27 8.50
N ALA A 192 -10.11 -7.89 8.66
CA ALA A 192 -11.39 -7.21 8.77
C ALA A 192 -11.65 -6.59 10.15
N ALA A 193 -10.87 -7.00 11.17
CA ALA A 193 -10.97 -6.49 12.53
C ALA A 193 -9.96 -5.34 12.81
N LEU A 194 -9.27 -4.85 11.81
CA LEU A 194 -8.30 -3.76 11.97
C LEU A 194 -8.99 -2.41 12.09
N ASP A 195 -8.55 -1.62 13.07
CA ASP A 195 -8.90 -0.20 13.15
C ASP A 195 -7.98 0.63 12.24
N LEU A 196 -8.56 1.54 11.49
CA LEU A 196 -7.84 2.55 10.72
C LEU A 196 -8.00 3.92 11.38
N TRP A 197 -6.91 4.65 11.49
CA TRP A 197 -6.92 5.99 12.02
C TRP A 197 -5.84 6.87 11.38
N LEU A 198 -6.08 8.18 11.40
CA LEU A 198 -5.20 9.17 10.78
C LEU A 198 -5.03 10.38 11.72
N ASP A 199 -3.81 10.86 11.84
CA ASP A 199 -3.50 12.13 12.48
C ASP A 199 -2.90 13.08 11.44
N VAL A 200 -3.36 14.32 11.44
CA VAL A 200 -2.81 15.40 10.61
C VAL A 200 -2.27 16.49 11.52
N ASN A 201 -0.96 16.77 11.41
CA ASN A 201 -0.26 17.72 12.28
C ASN A 201 -0.43 17.44 13.79
N GLY A 202 -0.59 16.16 14.15
CA GLY A 202 -0.76 15.71 15.54
C GLY A 202 -2.21 15.75 16.04
N GLU A 203 -3.18 16.06 15.20
CA GLU A 203 -4.60 16.01 15.53
C GLU A 203 -5.26 14.83 14.82
N ARG A 204 -6.08 14.07 15.58
CA ARG A 204 -6.89 12.98 15.05
C ARG A 204 -8.00 13.53 14.16
N VAL A 205 -8.08 13.05 12.93
CA VAL A 205 -9.09 13.44 11.93
C VAL A 205 -9.96 12.27 11.53
#